data_0d636279cf2bc7bdd52a77fc1526df0a
#
_entry.id   0d636279cf2bc7bdd52a77fc1526df0a
#
_cell.length_a   1.000
_cell.length_b   1.000
_cell.length_c   1.000
_cell.angle_alpha   90.00
_cell.angle_beta   90.00
_cell.angle_gamma   90.00
#
_symmetry.space_group_name_H-M   'P 1'
#
loop_
_entity.id
_entity.type
_entity.pdbx_description
1 polymer ?
#
loop_
_entity_poly.entity_id
_entity_poly.type
_entity_poly.pdbx_seq_one_letter_code
_entity_poly.pdbx_strand_id
1 'polypeptide(L)'
;MEELYTLEREVGRGSYGVVFEGHMAKTGQSVAIKRLPCSSPECIELYLQELWAMRATAKNHPNVIALHSCLLQTGPRTLQPLKPGKLPLDLVESVLKGSVAGAPQTQERTNSRCNTQQRTNSVSKLQDRTNTVQARPRLQDKTNSIASDAKTPQRPQNRPRKRPAQREEEQRGPLRCLALWLVMEYCDGGDLNQYLLSRPPDSQYNHSVVRQLSGAVAFLHGLGITHRDLKPDNVLVCDTPKGPLVKVADFGLSKMTEGLVEGDLTRQHFSSTCGSDFYMAPEVWGGLTYTAQADIFSLGVMFWAILERITFLQEGTTQEQLGAYVCKGRWLIPLGEALWENADLQLCIPMKFKRAPPLPPPPGPAMCSLLLDMLASDPDARPPADQLEARVRSALKEDSH
;
A
#
# COMPACT_ATOMS: atom_id res chain seq x y z
N MET A 1 24.10 -6.02 -14.18
CA MET A 1 23.41 -6.50 -12.98
C MET A 1 24.21 -7.62 -12.32
N GLU A 2 24.55 -8.67 -13.04
CA GLU A 2 25.23 -9.88 -12.54
C GLU A 2 26.58 -9.61 -11.82
N GLU A 3 27.27 -8.54 -12.16
CA GLU A 3 28.49 -8.13 -11.45
C GLU A 3 28.25 -7.53 -10.05
N LEU A 4 27.02 -7.05 -9.78
CA LEU A 4 26.67 -6.38 -8.54
C LEU A 4 25.65 -7.18 -7.73
N TYR A 5 24.63 -7.76 -8.40
CA TYR A 5 23.53 -8.47 -7.78
C TYR A 5 23.10 -9.66 -8.63
N THR A 6 22.77 -10.76 -8.00
CA THR A 6 22.05 -11.89 -8.61
C THR A 6 20.57 -11.75 -8.35
N LEU A 7 19.73 -11.99 -9.37
CA LEU A 7 18.28 -12.09 -9.23
C LEU A 7 17.90 -13.56 -9.15
N GLU A 8 17.04 -13.92 -8.18
CA GLU A 8 16.62 -15.31 -8.00
C GLU A 8 15.16 -15.52 -8.41
N ARG A 9 14.24 -15.08 -7.57
CA ARG A 9 12.82 -15.30 -7.81
C ARG A 9 12.00 -14.03 -7.61
N GLU A 10 10.86 -13.94 -8.27
CA GLU A 10 9.86 -12.92 -7.99
C GLU A 10 9.22 -13.23 -6.64
N VAL A 11 9.23 -12.26 -5.72
CA VAL A 11 8.64 -12.37 -4.38
C VAL A 11 7.40 -11.50 -4.20
N GLY A 12 7.19 -10.54 -5.09
CA GLY A 12 6.02 -9.68 -5.05
C GLY A 12 5.80 -8.90 -6.34
N ARG A 13 4.54 -8.61 -6.63
CA ARG A 13 4.13 -7.76 -7.75
C ARG A 13 3.07 -6.78 -7.28
N GLY A 14 3.41 -5.52 -7.30
CA GLY A 14 2.50 -4.42 -6.96
C GLY A 14 2.07 -3.61 -8.20
N SER A 15 1.22 -2.62 -7.97
CA SER A 15 0.70 -1.72 -9.01
C SER A 15 1.79 -0.99 -9.78
N TYR A 16 2.94 -0.77 -9.16
CA TYR A 16 4.02 0.07 -9.71
C TYR A 16 5.26 -0.72 -10.13
N GLY A 17 5.35 -2.02 -9.81
CA GLY A 17 6.55 -2.76 -10.16
C GLY A 17 6.59 -4.19 -9.64
N VAL A 18 7.72 -4.84 -9.87
CA VAL A 18 7.99 -6.22 -9.48
C VAL A 18 9.15 -6.26 -8.52
N VAL A 19 9.02 -7.02 -7.43
CA VAL A 19 10.06 -7.21 -6.43
C VAL A 19 10.65 -8.61 -6.59
N PHE A 20 11.96 -8.68 -6.64
CA PHE A 20 12.74 -9.91 -6.73
C PHE A 20 13.55 -10.10 -5.45
N GLU A 21 13.69 -11.34 -5.03
CA GLU A 21 14.74 -11.76 -4.12
C GLU A 21 16.05 -11.89 -4.90
N GLY A 22 17.16 -11.55 -4.26
CA GLY A 22 18.47 -11.66 -4.85
C GLY A 22 19.57 -11.54 -3.80
N HIS A 23 20.81 -11.54 -4.27
CA HIS A 23 21.98 -11.44 -3.39
C HIS A 23 22.98 -10.41 -3.92
N MET A 24 23.66 -9.75 -3.01
CA MET A 24 24.82 -8.95 -3.34
C MET A 24 25.97 -9.87 -3.81
N ALA A 25 26.46 -9.70 -5.03
CA ALA A 25 27.51 -10.56 -5.60
C ALA A 25 28.81 -10.60 -4.77
N LYS A 26 29.15 -9.51 -4.08
CA LYS A 26 30.38 -9.39 -3.27
C LYS A 26 30.27 -10.01 -1.88
N THR A 27 29.11 -9.95 -1.26
CA THR A 27 28.93 -10.32 0.16
C THR A 27 28.06 -11.54 0.35
N GLY A 28 27.31 -11.95 -0.67
CA GLY A 28 26.28 -12.98 -0.55
C GLY A 28 25.07 -12.56 0.29
N GLN A 29 24.99 -11.29 0.71
CA GLN A 29 23.88 -10.78 1.51
C GLN A 29 22.60 -10.78 0.70
N SER A 30 21.51 -11.32 1.27
CA SER A 30 20.18 -11.28 0.67
C SER A 30 19.65 -9.85 0.58
N VAL A 31 19.04 -9.52 -0.55
CA VAL A 31 18.46 -8.21 -0.85
C VAL A 31 17.10 -8.37 -1.54
N ALA A 32 16.23 -7.39 -1.35
CA ALA A 32 15.02 -7.23 -2.13
C ALA A 32 15.27 -6.19 -3.24
N ILE A 33 14.94 -6.54 -4.48
CA ILE A 33 15.22 -5.70 -5.63
C ILE A 33 13.92 -5.36 -6.32
N LYS A 34 13.44 -4.11 -6.16
CA LYS A 34 12.21 -3.60 -6.77
C LYS A 34 12.52 -2.96 -8.12
N ARG A 35 11.93 -3.49 -9.18
CA ARG A 35 12.03 -2.94 -10.52
C ARG A 35 10.81 -2.09 -10.82
N LEU A 36 11.02 -0.82 -11.14
CA LEU A 36 10.01 0.19 -11.44
C LEU A 36 10.13 0.60 -12.91
N PRO A 37 9.31 0.06 -13.83
CA PRO A 37 9.38 0.38 -15.26
C PRO A 37 8.89 1.80 -15.51
N CYS A 38 9.75 2.64 -16.08
CA CYS A 38 9.44 4.03 -16.40
C CYS A 38 8.72 4.11 -17.75
N SER A 39 7.41 4.01 -17.75
CA SER A 39 6.57 3.98 -18.96
C SER A 39 5.94 5.32 -19.30
N SER A 40 5.86 6.24 -18.34
CA SER A 40 5.30 7.59 -18.52
C SER A 40 5.96 8.59 -17.57
N PRO A 41 5.83 9.90 -17.82
CA PRO A 41 6.35 10.95 -16.94
C PRO A 41 5.79 10.86 -15.53
N GLU A 42 4.50 10.54 -15.38
CA GLU A 42 3.81 10.44 -14.10
C GLU A 42 4.38 9.28 -13.26
N CYS A 43 4.69 8.16 -13.91
CA CYS A 43 5.36 7.04 -13.25
C CYS A 43 6.75 7.44 -12.72
N ILE A 44 7.51 8.22 -13.49
CA ILE A 44 8.84 8.67 -13.10
C ILE A 44 8.73 9.57 -11.86
N GLU A 45 7.78 10.50 -11.84
CA GLU A 45 7.57 11.38 -10.69
C GLU A 45 7.25 10.60 -9.41
N LEU A 46 6.36 9.62 -9.48
CA LEU A 46 6.04 8.74 -8.35
C LEU A 46 7.26 7.97 -7.86
N TYR A 47 8.07 7.42 -8.77
CA TYR A 47 9.27 6.67 -8.41
C TYR A 47 10.36 7.53 -7.80
N LEU A 48 10.43 8.80 -8.22
CA LEU A 48 11.33 9.77 -7.62
C LEU A 48 10.92 10.11 -6.19
N GLN A 49 9.63 10.27 -5.94
CA GLN A 49 9.12 10.49 -4.58
C GLN A 49 9.47 9.31 -3.67
N GLU A 50 9.25 8.08 -4.12
CA GLU A 50 9.65 6.87 -3.38
C GLU A 50 11.16 6.86 -3.10
N LEU A 51 11.99 7.12 -4.11
CA LEU A 51 13.44 7.17 -3.97
C LEU A 51 13.90 8.25 -2.97
N TRP A 52 13.32 9.45 -3.04
CA TRP A 52 13.69 10.54 -2.14
C TRP A 52 13.29 10.25 -0.69
N ALA A 53 12.09 9.73 -0.47
CA ALA A 53 11.66 9.29 0.85
C ALA A 53 12.63 8.24 1.42
N MET A 54 12.95 7.20 0.65
CA MET A 54 13.89 6.17 1.08
C MET A 54 15.32 6.70 1.30
N ARG A 55 15.77 7.70 0.56
CA ARG A 55 17.08 8.36 0.79
C ARG A 55 17.08 9.21 2.05
N ALA A 56 15.99 9.91 2.33
CA ALA A 56 15.86 10.68 3.56
C ALA A 56 15.90 9.78 4.81
N THR A 57 15.43 8.55 4.71
CA THR A 57 15.50 7.55 5.80
C THR A 57 16.86 6.89 5.96
N ALA A 58 17.89 7.28 5.16
CA ALA A 58 19.25 6.70 5.20
C ALA A 58 19.99 6.85 6.56
N LYS A 59 19.43 7.61 7.50
CA LYS A 59 19.87 7.66 8.90
C LYS A 59 19.59 6.39 9.70
N ASN A 60 19.03 5.36 9.02
CA ASN A 60 18.80 4.01 9.53
C ASN A 60 17.98 3.95 10.82
N HIS A 61 16.68 3.91 10.69
CA HIS A 61 15.82 3.48 11.79
C HIS A 61 15.57 1.96 11.68
N PRO A 62 15.66 1.19 12.78
CA PRO A 62 15.53 -0.26 12.73
C PRO A 62 14.18 -0.74 12.18
N ASN A 63 13.13 0.07 12.32
CA ASN A 63 11.77 -0.25 11.91
C ASN A 63 11.33 0.46 10.62
N VAL A 64 12.26 0.91 9.79
CA VAL A 64 12.04 1.45 8.45
C VAL A 64 12.95 0.70 7.47
N ILE A 65 12.41 0.31 6.32
CA ILE A 65 13.16 -0.45 5.31
C ILE A 65 14.38 0.34 4.83
N ALA A 66 15.56 -0.29 4.80
CA ALA A 66 16.79 0.34 4.38
C ALA A 66 17.02 0.22 2.87
N LEU A 67 17.38 1.33 2.23
CA LEU A 67 17.81 1.37 0.84
C LEU A 67 19.34 1.17 0.76
N HIS A 68 19.78 0.08 0.11
CA HIS A 68 21.21 -0.18 -0.11
C HIS A 68 21.76 0.55 -1.32
N SER A 69 21.03 0.52 -2.43
CA SER A 69 21.43 1.23 -3.65
C SER A 69 20.26 1.47 -4.59
N CYS A 70 20.47 2.36 -5.54
CA CYS A 70 19.54 2.62 -6.61
C CYS A 70 20.29 2.57 -7.95
N LEU A 71 19.72 1.85 -8.93
CA LEU A 71 20.29 1.72 -10.27
C LEU A 71 19.28 2.22 -11.29
N LEU A 72 19.78 2.84 -12.36
CA LEU A 72 18.99 3.25 -13.51
C LEU A 72 19.31 2.35 -14.70
N GLN A 73 18.30 1.73 -15.26
CA GLN A 73 18.37 1.01 -16.52
C GLN A 73 18.02 1.95 -17.67
N THR A 74 18.94 2.17 -18.59
CA THR A 74 18.76 3.03 -19.78
C THR A 74 18.72 2.25 -21.09
N GLY A 75 18.92 0.93 -21.04
CA GLY A 75 18.88 0.03 -22.17
C GLY A 75 18.80 -1.44 -21.73
N PRO A 76 18.70 -2.39 -22.67
CA PRO A 76 18.50 -3.81 -22.34
C PRO A 76 19.57 -4.40 -21.42
N ARG A 77 20.82 -3.86 -21.51
CA ARG A 77 21.98 -4.33 -20.72
C ARG A 77 22.71 -3.21 -20.00
N THR A 78 22.19 -1.97 -20.02
CA THR A 78 22.87 -0.82 -19.46
C THR A 78 22.25 -0.44 -18.14
N LEU A 79 22.93 -0.75 -17.04
CA LEU A 79 22.59 -0.38 -15.66
C LEU A 79 23.66 0.54 -15.11
N GLN A 80 23.26 1.69 -14.59
CA GLN A 80 24.16 2.67 -14.00
C GLN A 80 23.76 2.97 -12.55
N PRO A 81 24.70 2.98 -11.60
CA PRO A 81 24.40 3.40 -10.24
C PRO A 81 23.95 4.86 -10.21
N LEU A 82 22.83 5.14 -9.58
CA LEU A 82 22.42 6.49 -9.28
C LEU A 82 23.15 6.98 -8.02
N LYS A 83 24.04 7.95 -8.19
CA LYS A 83 24.74 8.57 -7.06
C LYS A 83 23.73 9.27 -6.14
N PRO A 84 23.95 9.23 -4.80
CA PRO A 84 23.15 10.03 -3.88
C PRO A 84 23.29 11.53 -4.25
N GLY A 85 22.17 12.24 -4.34
CA GLY A 85 22.16 13.69 -4.39
C GLY A 85 21.55 14.38 -5.59
N LYS A 86 21.63 13.87 -6.80
CA LYS A 86 20.94 14.48 -7.96
C LYS A 86 20.59 13.39 -8.96
N LEU A 87 19.31 13.24 -9.28
CA LEU A 87 18.94 12.69 -10.58
C LEU A 87 19.47 13.65 -11.63
N PRO A 88 20.11 13.15 -12.69
CA PRO A 88 20.46 14.02 -13.81
C PRO A 88 19.18 14.54 -14.40
N LEU A 89 18.86 15.82 -14.18
CA LEU A 89 17.71 16.50 -14.80
C LEU A 89 17.73 16.28 -16.32
N ASP A 90 18.91 16.31 -16.93
CA ASP A 90 19.13 16.01 -18.34
C ASP A 90 18.65 14.63 -18.76
N LEU A 91 18.70 13.64 -17.86
CA LEU A 91 18.23 12.29 -18.14
C LEU A 91 16.70 12.22 -18.06
N VAL A 92 16.09 12.87 -17.09
CA VAL A 92 14.63 13.01 -16.98
C VAL A 92 14.08 13.78 -18.18
N GLU A 93 14.73 14.88 -18.56
CA GLU A 93 14.35 15.65 -19.75
C GLU A 93 14.55 14.87 -21.05
N SER A 94 15.61 14.09 -21.19
CA SER A 94 15.85 13.28 -22.40
C SER A 94 14.80 12.16 -22.54
N VAL A 95 14.38 11.59 -21.43
CA VAL A 95 13.28 10.60 -21.39
C VAL A 95 11.94 11.25 -21.73
N LEU A 96 11.65 12.41 -21.17
CA LEU A 96 10.45 13.19 -21.48
C LEU A 96 10.42 13.62 -22.95
N LYS A 97 11.54 14.12 -23.50
CA LYS A 97 11.68 14.49 -24.92
C LYS A 97 11.59 13.29 -25.85
N GLY A 98 12.16 12.13 -25.48
CA GLY A 98 12.06 10.88 -26.22
C GLY A 98 10.64 10.31 -26.29
N SER A 99 9.83 10.54 -25.27
CA SER A 99 8.42 10.13 -25.25
C SER A 99 7.56 10.95 -26.23
N VAL A 100 7.91 12.19 -26.51
CA VAL A 100 7.20 13.07 -27.43
C VAL A 100 7.59 12.81 -28.90
N ALA A 101 8.81 12.36 -29.18
CA ALA A 101 9.31 12.13 -30.53
C ALA A 101 8.77 10.85 -31.22
N GLY A 102 8.11 9.96 -30.48
CA GLY A 102 7.63 8.66 -30.99
C GLY A 102 6.11 8.58 -31.25
N ALA A 103 5.33 9.64 -31.05
CA ALA A 103 3.92 9.65 -31.33
C ALA A 103 3.66 10.09 -32.79
N PRO A 104 2.91 9.33 -33.62
CA PRO A 104 2.48 9.81 -34.91
C PRO A 104 1.59 11.04 -34.73
N GLN A 105 1.92 12.13 -35.44
CA GLN A 105 1.10 13.34 -35.44
C GLN A 105 -0.24 13.03 -36.10
N THR A 106 -1.23 12.71 -35.32
CA THR A 106 -2.63 12.93 -35.69
C THR A 106 -3.02 14.27 -35.13
N GLN A 107 -3.12 15.26 -36.04
CA GLN A 107 -3.70 16.56 -35.76
C GLN A 107 -5.17 16.37 -35.39
N GLU A 108 -5.49 16.45 -34.10
CA GLU A 108 -6.79 16.89 -33.65
C GLU A 108 -6.62 17.92 -32.53
N ARG A 109 -6.97 19.16 -32.89
CA ARG A 109 -7.12 20.23 -31.92
C ARG A 109 -8.29 19.91 -31.02
N THR A 110 -8.02 19.57 -29.77
CA THR A 110 -9.02 19.69 -28.71
C THR A 110 -8.39 20.33 -27.48
N ASN A 111 -9.03 21.40 -27.06
CA ASN A 111 -8.69 22.23 -25.92
C ASN A 111 -8.53 21.38 -24.64
N SER A 112 -7.35 21.43 -24.07
CA SER A 112 -7.09 20.96 -22.71
C SER A 112 -7.81 21.88 -21.71
N ARG A 113 -9.06 21.54 -21.40
CA ARG A 113 -9.71 21.96 -20.15
C ARG A 113 -9.62 20.80 -19.18
N CYS A 114 -8.91 21.04 -18.10
CA CYS A 114 -8.80 20.20 -16.94
C CYS A 114 -10.18 19.62 -16.54
N ASN A 115 -10.30 18.31 -16.52
CA ASN A 115 -11.55 17.58 -16.35
C ASN A 115 -11.95 17.52 -14.87
N THR A 116 -12.34 18.67 -14.31
CA THR A 116 -12.96 18.77 -12.98
C THR A 116 -14.45 18.34 -13.00
N GLN A 117 -15.02 18.06 -14.19
CA GLN A 117 -16.42 17.73 -14.34
C GLN A 117 -16.79 16.24 -14.22
N GLN A 118 -15.82 15.33 -14.27
CA GLN A 118 -16.14 13.90 -14.12
C GLN A 118 -16.32 13.43 -12.67
N ARG A 119 -15.88 14.21 -11.68
CA ARG A 119 -16.07 13.87 -10.24
C ARG A 119 -17.41 14.35 -9.68
N THR A 120 -18.00 15.39 -10.22
CA THR A 120 -19.33 15.87 -9.79
C THR A 120 -20.46 14.96 -10.26
N ASN A 121 -20.26 14.21 -11.35
CA ASN A 121 -21.28 13.28 -11.88
C ASN A 121 -21.34 11.95 -11.12
N SER A 122 -20.32 11.60 -10.35
CA SER A 122 -20.37 10.39 -9.49
C SER A 122 -21.09 10.65 -8.17
N VAL A 123 -21.01 11.86 -7.62
CA VAL A 123 -21.73 12.24 -6.40
C VAL A 123 -23.23 12.38 -6.67
N SER A 124 -23.64 12.94 -7.83
CA SER A 124 -25.05 13.02 -8.20
C SER A 124 -25.71 11.66 -8.49
N LYS A 125 -24.91 10.65 -8.95
CA LYS A 125 -25.41 9.28 -9.12
C LYS A 125 -25.62 8.51 -7.82
N LEU A 126 -24.98 8.91 -6.73
CA LEU A 126 -25.22 8.30 -5.42
C LEU A 126 -26.50 8.82 -4.76
N GLN A 127 -26.89 10.08 -5.01
CA GLN A 127 -28.15 10.63 -4.49
C GLN A 127 -29.41 10.06 -5.19
N ASP A 128 -29.33 9.67 -6.46
CA ASP A 128 -30.45 9.08 -7.20
C ASP A 128 -30.71 7.60 -6.90
N ARG A 129 -29.87 6.92 -6.12
CA ARG A 129 -30.05 5.51 -5.75
C ARG A 129 -30.88 5.26 -4.48
N THR A 130 -31.29 6.30 -3.79
CA THR A 130 -32.05 6.16 -2.54
C THR A 130 -33.58 6.18 -2.71
N ASN A 131 -34.09 6.40 -3.91
CA ASN A 131 -35.53 6.53 -4.13
C ASN A 131 -36.06 5.63 -5.28
N THR A 132 -35.91 4.31 -5.19
CA THR A 132 -36.82 3.43 -5.94
C THR A 132 -36.82 2.02 -5.35
N VAL A 133 -37.73 1.79 -4.45
CA VAL A 133 -38.20 0.43 -4.07
C VAL A 133 -39.20 0.01 -5.14
N GLN A 134 -38.81 -0.90 -6.01
CA GLN A 134 -39.79 -1.69 -6.78
C GLN A 134 -39.36 -3.16 -6.80
N ALA A 135 -40.40 -3.98 -6.55
CA ALA A 135 -40.42 -5.42 -6.35
C ALA A 135 -39.83 -6.22 -7.53
N ARG A 136 -39.08 -7.28 -7.22
CA ARG A 136 -38.70 -8.31 -8.19
C ARG A 136 -39.64 -9.50 -8.16
N PRO A 137 -40.02 -10.07 -9.31
CA PRO A 137 -40.84 -11.29 -9.39
C PRO A 137 -39.99 -12.55 -9.11
N ARG A 138 -40.70 -13.56 -8.58
CA ARG A 138 -40.23 -14.90 -8.25
C ARG A 138 -39.71 -15.65 -9.47
N LEU A 139 -38.56 -16.33 -9.33
CA LEU A 139 -38.10 -17.39 -10.24
C LEU A 139 -38.80 -18.70 -9.88
N GLN A 140 -39.45 -19.31 -10.88
CA GLN A 140 -39.99 -20.67 -10.84
C GLN A 140 -38.92 -21.68 -11.26
N ASP A 141 -38.82 -22.75 -10.46
CA ASP A 141 -38.12 -23.98 -10.80
C ASP A 141 -38.67 -24.64 -12.06
N LYS A 142 -37.81 -25.14 -12.92
CA LYS A 142 -38.11 -26.26 -13.82
C LYS A 142 -36.89 -27.19 -13.92
N THR A 143 -37.06 -28.33 -13.29
CA THR A 143 -36.36 -29.58 -13.53
C THR A 143 -36.85 -30.25 -14.81
N ASN A 144 -35.98 -30.95 -15.52
CA ASN A 144 -36.05 -32.21 -16.27
C ASN A 144 -35.18 -32.15 -17.52
N SER A 145 -34.48 -33.09 -17.93
CA SER A 145 -34.21 -34.51 -17.83
C SER A 145 -33.51 -34.93 -19.14
N ILE A 146 -32.50 -35.68 -19.01
CA ILE A 146 -31.83 -36.68 -19.83
C ILE A 146 -32.37 -36.93 -21.24
N ALA A 147 -31.49 -36.92 -22.27
CA ALA A 147 -31.35 -37.99 -23.23
C ALA A 147 -30.05 -37.93 -24.04
N SER A 148 -29.42 -39.06 -24.08
CA SER A 148 -28.26 -39.48 -24.85
C SER A 148 -28.48 -39.40 -26.38
N ASP A 149 -27.45 -39.09 -27.16
CA ASP A 149 -27.07 -39.95 -28.29
C ASP A 149 -25.69 -39.62 -28.85
N ALA A 150 -24.96 -40.68 -29.08
CA ALA A 150 -23.63 -40.74 -29.64
C ALA A 150 -23.63 -40.63 -31.16
N LYS A 151 -22.66 -39.95 -31.74
CA LYS A 151 -22.04 -40.32 -33.05
C LYS A 151 -20.70 -39.60 -33.26
N THR A 152 -19.63 -40.39 -33.33
CA THR A 152 -18.30 -40.10 -33.87
C THR A 152 -18.30 -40.54 -35.38
N PRO A 153 -17.23 -40.33 -36.14
CA PRO A 153 -16.35 -39.18 -36.39
C PRO A 153 -16.20 -38.88 -37.90
N GLN A 154 -15.66 -37.73 -38.22
CA GLN A 154 -14.88 -37.63 -39.48
C GLN A 154 -13.84 -36.49 -39.43
N ARG A 155 -12.63 -36.89 -39.84
CA ARG A 155 -11.46 -36.02 -40.03
C ARG A 155 -11.48 -35.47 -41.46
N PRO A 156 -11.13 -34.22 -41.70
CA PRO A 156 -10.24 -33.91 -42.81
C PRO A 156 -9.11 -32.92 -42.49
N GLN A 157 -7.93 -33.33 -42.86
CA GLN A 157 -6.94 -32.72 -43.73
C GLN A 157 -6.44 -31.29 -43.48
N ASN A 158 -5.16 -31.25 -43.16
CA ASN A 158 -4.14 -30.31 -43.59
C ASN A 158 -4.50 -28.80 -43.68
N ARG A 159 -4.09 -28.05 -42.65
CA ARG A 159 -3.67 -26.65 -42.80
C ARG A 159 -2.20 -26.48 -42.41
N PRO A 160 -1.45 -25.58 -43.08
CA PRO A 160 0.01 -25.50 -42.95
C PRO A 160 0.42 -24.97 -41.55
N ARG A 161 1.50 -25.56 -41.04
CA ARG A 161 2.19 -25.14 -39.81
C ARG A 161 2.57 -23.67 -39.93
N LYS A 162 1.95 -22.79 -39.12
CA LYS A 162 2.47 -21.47 -38.84
C LYS A 162 3.74 -21.64 -38.01
N ARG A 163 4.84 -21.11 -38.51
CA ARG A 163 6.11 -20.96 -37.80
C ARG A 163 5.89 -20.17 -36.51
N PRO A 164 6.61 -20.45 -35.40
CA PRO A 164 6.49 -19.68 -34.16
C PRO A 164 6.93 -18.24 -34.42
N ALA A 165 6.18 -17.34 -33.81
CA ALA A 165 6.41 -15.89 -33.82
C ALA A 165 7.72 -15.56 -33.05
N GLN A 166 8.85 -15.56 -33.79
CA GLN A 166 10.14 -15.06 -33.29
C GLN A 166 10.52 -13.72 -33.90
N ARG A 167 9.57 -12.87 -34.25
CA ARG A 167 9.85 -11.60 -34.93
C ARG A 167 9.08 -10.38 -34.40
N GLU A 168 8.58 -10.40 -33.18
CA GLU A 168 7.92 -9.20 -32.59
C GLU A 168 8.73 -8.52 -31.47
N GLU A 169 9.91 -8.99 -31.12
CA GLU A 169 10.72 -8.38 -30.05
C GLU A 169 11.66 -7.25 -30.52
N GLU A 170 11.91 -7.08 -31.81
CA GLU A 170 12.92 -6.13 -32.30
C GLU A 170 12.41 -4.73 -32.69
N GLN A 171 11.11 -4.41 -32.52
CA GLN A 171 10.58 -3.07 -32.82
C GLN A 171 10.03 -2.31 -31.62
N ARG A 172 10.45 -2.65 -30.41
CA ARG A 172 10.07 -1.90 -29.21
C ARG A 172 11.11 -0.84 -28.93
N GLY A 173 10.76 0.41 -29.21
CA GLY A 173 11.64 1.59 -29.09
C GLY A 173 12.29 1.78 -27.71
N PRO A 174 13.27 2.67 -27.58
CA PRO A 174 14.18 2.82 -26.43
C PRO A 174 13.51 3.04 -25.08
N LEU A 175 12.28 3.53 -25.03
CA LEU A 175 11.52 3.79 -23.79
C LEU A 175 11.09 2.53 -23.01
N ARG A 176 10.99 1.37 -23.68
CA ARG A 176 10.58 0.12 -23.00
C ARG A 176 11.67 -0.51 -22.14
N CYS A 177 12.88 0.00 -22.23
CA CYS A 177 14.01 -0.48 -21.43
C CYS A 177 14.31 0.40 -20.22
N LEU A 178 13.66 1.57 -20.09
CA LEU A 178 13.91 2.45 -18.95
C LEU A 178 13.24 1.90 -17.70
N ALA A 179 14.02 1.73 -16.65
CA ALA A 179 13.52 1.31 -15.35
C ALA A 179 14.42 1.80 -14.23
N LEU A 180 13.82 2.13 -13.09
CA LEU A 180 14.51 2.35 -11.84
C LEU A 180 14.55 1.04 -11.06
N TRP A 181 15.69 0.72 -10.45
CA TRP A 181 15.88 -0.46 -9.62
C TRP A 181 16.30 -0.02 -8.23
N LEU A 182 15.45 -0.33 -7.24
CA LEU A 182 15.71 -0.06 -5.84
C LEU A 182 16.20 -1.35 -5.18
N VAL A 183 17.40 -1.33 -4.62
CA VAL A 183 17.98 -2.45 -3.88
C VAL A 183 17.85 -2.15 -2.40
N MET A 184 17.07 -2.98 -1.71
CA MET A 184 16.69 -2.80 -0.32
C MET A 184 17.11 -3.99 0.51
N GLU A 185 17.10 -3.84 1.82
CA GLU A 185 17.21 -4.99 2.72
C GLU A 185 16.09 -6.00 2.48
N TYR A 186 16.40 -7.27 2.69
CA TYR A 186 15.45 -8.37 2.53
C TYR A 186 14.86 -8.74 3.89
N CYS A 187 13.55 -8.90 3.94
CA CYS A 187 12.80 -9.34 5.12
C CYS A 187 12.21 -10.72 4.84
N ASP A 188 12.61 -11.72 5.61
CA ASP A 188 12.29 -13.13 5.40
C ASP A 188 10.93 -13.56 5.97
N GLY A 189 10.32 -12.77 6.85
CA GLY A 189 9.03 -13.04 7.47
C GLY A 189 7.81 -12.64 6.61
N GLY A 190 8.02 -12.06 5.42
CA GLY A 190 6.94 -11.56 4.57
C GLY A 190 6.32 -10.26 5.10
N ASP A 191 5.07 -9.99 4.74
CA ASP A 191 4.32 -8.86 5.27
C ASP A 191 3.70 -9.16 6.64
N LEU A 192 3.37 -8.09 7.38
CA LEU A 192 2.85 -8.19 8.75
C LEU A 192 1.49 -8.90 8.81
N ASN A 193 0.67 -8.75 7.77
CA ASN A 193 -0.63 -9.38 7.70
C ASN A 193 -0.48 -10.92 7.68
N GLN A 194 0.30 -11.44 6.75
CA GLN A 194 0.61 -12.86 6.63
C GLN A 194 1.35 -13.37 7.88
N TYR A 195 2.32 -12.59 8.38
CA TYR A 195 3.10 -12.98 9.56
C TYR A 195 2.23 -13.21 10.78
N LEU A 196 1.35 -12.27 11.09
CA LEU A 196 0.47 -12.40 12.27
C LEU A 196 -0.65 -13.43 12.05
N LEU A 197 -1.27 -13.48 10.86
CA LEU A 197 -2.42 -14.37 10.62
C LEU A 197 -2.03 -15.83 10.44
N SER A 198 -0.79 -16.13 10.05
CA SER A 198 -0.29 -17.51 9.98
C SER A 198 0.08 -18.13 11.35
N ARG A 199 0.02 -17.35 12.43
CA ARG A 199 0.41 -17.76 13.79
C ARG A 199 -0.73 -17.53 14.78
N PRO A 200 -0.76 -18.29 15.89
CA PRO A 200 -1.65 -17.96 17.00
C PRO A 200 -1.38 -16.55 17.53
N PRO A 201 -2.40 -15.86 18.07
CA PRO A 201 -2.21 -14.57 18.70
C PRO A 201 -1.21 -14.64 19.85
N ASP A 202 -0.26 -13.71 19.86
CA ASP A 202 0.74 -13.55 20.90
C ASP A 202 0.77 -12.10 21.37
N SER A 203 0.40 -11.86 22.63
CA SER A 203 0.31 -10.50 23.18
C SER A 203 1.66 -9.80 23.24
N GLN A 204 2.76 -10.53 23.50
CA GLN A 204 4.09 -9.94 23.57
C GLN A 204 4.53 -9.48 22.17
N TYR A 205 4.26 -10.29 21.14
CA TYR A 205 4.53 -9.91 19.75
C TYR A 205 3.67 -8.74 19.33
N ASN A 206 2.36 -8.76 19.63
CA ASN A 206 1.45 -7.67 19.32
C ASN A 206 1.91 -6.34 19.96
N HIS A 207 2.27 -6.36 21.25
CA HIS A 207 2.78 -5.19 21.98
C HIS A 207 4.12 -4.70 21.40
N SER A 208 5.01 -5.62 21.04
CA SER A 208 6.28 -5.31 20.40
C SER A 208 6.07 -4.62 19.05
N VAL A 209 5.16 -5.15 18.22
CA VAL A 209 4.82 -4.60 16.89
C VAL A 209 4.25 -3.20 17.01
N VAL A 210 3.27 -2.99 17.90
CA VAL A 210 2.63 -1.68 18.13
C VAL A 210 3.67 -0.63 18.54
N ARG A 211 4.58 -0.98 19.46
CA ARG A 211 5.67 -0.09 19.90
C ARG A 211 6.65 0.22 18.76
N GLN A 212 7.05 -0.78 17.98
CA GLN A 212 7.98 -0.60 16.87
C GLN A 212 7.39 0.32 15.78
N LEU A 213 6.11 0.13 15.44
CA LEU A 213 5.42 0.96 14.45
C LEU A 213 5.25 2.41 14.91
N SER A 214 4.95 2.63 16.19
CA SER A 214 4.87 4.00 16.72
C SER A 214 6.20 4.75 16.60
N GLY A 215 7.32 4.10 16.91
CA GLY A 215 8.66 4.68 16.72
C GLY A 215 9.00 4.92 15.26
N ALA A 216 8.64 4.00 14.37
CA ALA A 216 8.86 4.15 12.93
C ALA A 216 8.12 5.37 12.35
N VAL A 217 6.83 5.55 12.69
CA VAL A 217 6.04 6.68 12.20
C VAL A 217 6.52 8.00 12.81
N ALA A 218 6.90 8.00 14.09
CA ALA A 218 7.53 9.16 14.71
C ALA A 218 8.81 9.58 13.98
N PHE A 219 9.66 8.63 13.62
CA PHE A 219 10.86 8.88 12.84
C PHE A 219 10.57 9.44 11.45
N LEU A 220 9.60 8.87 10.72
CA LEU A 220 9.21 9.35 9.40
C LEU A 220 8.67 10.78 9.46
N HIS A 221 7.75 11.05 10.36
CA HIS A 221 7.19 12.38 10.55
C HIS A 221 8.24 13.40 10.99
N GLY A 222 9.21 13.00 11.84
CA GLY A 222 10.35 13.82 12.21
C GLY A 222 11.28 14.19 11.03
N LEU A 223 11.25 13.42 9.94
CA LEU A 223 11.94 13.71 8.67
C LEU A 223 11.07 14.46 7.64
N GLY A 224 9.86 14.84 8.01
CA GLY A 224 8.93 15.47 7.08
C GLY A 224 8.28 14.51 6.09
N ILE A 225 8.28 13.20 6.35
CA ILE A 225 7.72 12.18 5.47
C ILE A 225 6.36 11.74 6.00
N THR A 226 5.31 11.95 5.22
CA THR A 226 3.98 11.37 5.42
C THR A 226 3.84 10.16 4.52
N HIS A 227 3.52 8.98 5.09
CA HIS A 227 3.51 7.71 4.35
C HIS A 227 2.30 7.58 3.43
N ARG A 228 1.09 7.88 3.92
CA ARG A 228 -0.18 7.94 3.21
C ARG A 228 -0.80 6.60 2.78
N ASP A 229 -0.12 5.48 3.01
CA ASP A 229 -0.64 4.12 2.76
C ASP A 229 -0.17 3.14 3.84
N LEU A 230 -0.29 3.54 5.11
CA LEU A 230 0.01 2.65 6.22
C LEU A 230 -1.06 1.56 6.33
N LYS A 231 -0.60 0.32 6.19
CA LYS A 231 -1.40 -0.92 6.32
C LYS A 231 -0.47 -2.09 6.62
N PRO A 232 -0.99 -3.21 7.13
CA PRO A 232 -0.17 -4.38 7.45
C PRO A 232 0.62 -4.95 6.25
N ASP A 233 0.09 -4.84 5.03
CA ASP A 233 0.77 -5.31 3.80
C ASP A 233 2.02 -4.48 3.47
N ASN A 234 2.07 -3.21 3.90
CA ASN A 234 3.21 -2.31 3.70
C ASN A 234 4.19 -2.32 4.89
N VAL A 235 4.05 -3.27 5.80
CA VAL A 235 4.99 -3.52 6.89
C VAL A 235 5.60 -4.90 6.69
N LEU A 236 6.91 -4.95 6.49
CA LEU A 236 7.65 -6.19 6.32
C LEU A 236 8.19 -6.69 7.67
N VAL A 237 8.39 -7.98 7.78
CA VAL A 237 8.85 -8.62 9.00
C VAL A 237 10.16 -9.35 8.75
N CYS A 238 11.16 -9.06 9.58
CA CYS A 238 12.34 -9.89 9.72
C CYS A 238 12.13 -10.76 10.96
N ASP A 239 12.13 -12.08 10.78
CA ASP A 239 11.97 -13.02 11.90
C ASP A 239 13.29 -13.14 12.64
N THR A 240 13.29 -12.83 13.94
CA THR A 240 14.49 -12.85 14.77
C THR A 240 14.30 -13.74 16.00
N PRO A 241 15.38 -14.26 16.60
CA PRO A 241 15.29 -15.04 17.83
C PRO A 241 14.64 -14.30 19.01
N LYS A 242 14.57 -12.96 18.93
CA LYS A 242 13.93 -12.11 19.96
C LYS A 242 12.48 -11.74 19.62
N GLY A 243 11.94 -12.30 18.55
CA GLY A 243 10.61 -12.00 18.01
C GLY A 243 10.66 -11.16 16.72
N PRO A 244 9.49 -10.74 16.20
CA PRO A 244 9.41 -10.03 14.94
C PRO A 244 10.05 -8.64 15.03
N LEU A 245 10.93 -8.33 14.07
CA LEU A 245 11.41 -7.00 13.78
C LEU A 245 10.63 -6.47 12.59
N VAL A 246 9.75 -5.49 12.82
CA VAL A 246 8.91 -4.94 11.76
C VAL A 246 9.56 -3.73 11.11
N LYS A 247 9.32 -3.56 9.81
CA LYS A 247 9.87 -2.49 8.99
C LYS A 247 8.80 -1.89 8.09
N VAL A 248 8.53 -0.59 8.27
CA VAL A 248 7.66 0.17 7.37
C VAL A 248 8.33 0.26 6.00
N ALA A 249 7.60 -0.09 4.96
CA ALA A 249 8.06 -0.19 3.58
C ALA A 249 7.02 0.39 2.61
N ASP A 250 7.34 0.40 1.32
CA ASP A 250 6.53 0.90 0.22
C ASP A 250 6.15 2.39 0.33
N PHE A 251 7.12 3.24 0.00
CA PHE A 251 6.99 4.70 -0.01
C PHE A 251 6.40 5.26 -1.31
N GLY A 252 5.79 4.42 -2.16
CA GLY A 252 5.28 4.82 -3.48
C GLY A 252 4.19 5.89 -3.45
N LEU A 253 3.47 6.03 -2.33
CA LEU A 253 2.48 7.10 -2.11
C LEU A 253 2.95 8.18 -1.15
N SER A 254 4.15 8.05 -0.56
CA SER A 254 4.65 9.01 0.44
C SER A 254 4.85 10.40 -0.15
N LYS A 255 4.76 11.41 0.71
CA LYS A 255 5.14 12.79 0.38
C LYS A 255 6.15 13.32 1.37
N MET A 256 7.16 14.02 0.83
CA MET A 256 8.13 14.77 1.62
C MET A 256 7.78 16.26 1.60
N THR A 257 7.93 16.88 2.76
CA THR A 257 7.85 18.32 2.89
C THR A 257 9.20 18.96 2.61
N GLU A 258 9.30 19.76 1.56
CA GLU A 258 10.51 20.51 1.27
C GLU A 258 10.60 21.74 2.20
N GLY A 259 11.77 21.93 2.83
CA GLY A 259 12.13 23.19 3.51
C GLY A 259 11.60 23.35 4.93
N LEU A 260 11.29 22.28 5.64
CA LEU A 260 11.03 22.41 7.09
C LEU A 260 12.33 22.70 7.85
N VAL A 261 12.50 23.95 8.21
CA VAL A 261 13.15 24.33 9.47
C VAL A 261 12.24 23.77 10.57
N GLU A 262 12.77 22.85 11.41
CA GLU A 262 12.13 22.25 12.58
C GLU A 262 10.67 22.71 12.80
N GLY A 263 9.68 22.01 12.23
CA GLY A 263 8.30 22.51 12.25
C GLY A 263 7.28 21.50 11.79
N ASP A 264 6.30 21.59 12.28
CA ASP A 264 4.94 21.17 12.34
C ASP A 264 4.38 20.60 11.00
N LEU A 265 4.55 19.29 10.79
CA LEU A 265 3.89 18.53 9.71
C LEU A 265 2.35 18.61 9.79
N THR A 266 1.80 18.99 10.92
CA THR A 266 0.36 19.12 11.10
C THR A 266 -0.21 20.27 10.25
N ARG A 267 0.62 21.20 9.81
CA ARG A 267 0.24 22.35 8.96
C ARG A 267 0.36 22.07 7.46
N GLN A 268 0.99 20.98 7.06
CA GLN A 268 1.08 20.66 5.64
C GLN A 268 -0.16 19.90 5.17
N HIS A 269 -0.89 20.48 4.23
CA HIS A 269 -2.12 19.93 3.68
C HIS A 269 -1.88 19.21 2.36
N PHE A 270 -2.50 18.05 2.22
CA PHE A 270 -2.54 17.25 1.00
C PHE A 270 -3.98 17.22 0.46
N SER A 271 -4.13 17.20 -0.86
CA SER A 271 -5.45 17.25 -1.52
C SER A 271 -5.76 16.02 -2.38
N SER A 272 -4.80 15.10 -2.54
CA SER A 272 -5.00 13.91 -3.36
C SER A 272 -5.48 12.73 -2.52
N THR A 273 -6.68 12.22 -2.79
CA THR A 273 -7.18 10.98 -2.19
C THR A 273 -6.31 9.81 -2.65
N CYS A 274 -5.67 9.15 -1.72
CA CYS A 274 -4.84 7.96 -1.97
C CYS A 274 -4.74 7.12 -0.70
N GLY A 275 -4.35 5.86 -0.85
CA GLY A 275 -4.23 4.89 0.23
C GLY A 275 -5.25 3.77 0.10
N SER A 276 -5.20 2.84 1.04
CA SER A 276 -6.06 1.66 1.07
C SER A 276 -7.31 1.93 1.91
N ASP A 277 -8.48 1.71 1.33
CA ASP A 277 -9.79 2.12 1.85
C ASP A 277 -10.02 1.80 3.33
N PHE A 278 -9.69 0.58 3.77
CA PHE A 278 -9.92 0.15 5.16
C PHE A 278 -9.06 0.85 6.22
N TYR A 279 -8.04 1.59 5.79
CA TYR A 279 -7.12 2.32 6.70
C TYR A 279 -7.19 3.83 6.53
N MET A 280 -7.98 4.29 5.56
CA MET A 280 -8.08 5.70 5.18
C MET A 280 -8.81 6.49 6.26
N ALA A 281 -8.26 7.66 6.62
CA ALA A 281 -8.87 8.55 7.61
C ALA A 281 -10.15 9.21 7.09
N PRO A 282 -11.08 9.65 7.98
CA PRO A 282 -12.36 10.25 7.59
C PRO A 282 -12.20 11.45 6.64
N GLU A 283 -11.28 12.36 6.93
CA GLU A 283 -11.02 13.55 6.13
C GLU A 283 -10.50 13.20 4.73
N VAL A 284 -9.76 12.10 4.59
CA VAL A 284 -9.28 11.59 3.29
C VAL A 284 -10.44 10.99 2.51
N TRP A 285 -11.33 10.23 3.15
CA TRP A 285 -12.58 9.74 2.57
C TRP A 285 -13.45 10.87 2.03
N GLY A 286 -13.60 11.93 2.82
CA GLY A 286 -14.37 13.11 2.43
C GLY A 286 -13.75 13.94 1.31
N GLY A 287 -12.54 13.59 0.86
CA GLY A 287 -11.82 14.34 -0.17
C GLY A 287 -11.39 15.72 0.31
N LEU A 288 -11.28 15.93 1.62
CA LEU A 288 -10.77 17.16 2.20
C LEU A 288 -9.25 17.23 2.07
N THR A 289 -8.71 18.42 2.31
CA THR A 289 -7.27 18.55 2.57
C THR A 289 -6.93 17.89 3.89
N TYR A 290 -5.85 17.13 3.94
CA TYR A 290 -5.43 16.39 5.11
C TYR A 290 -3.93 16.56 5.40
N THR A 291 -3.51 16.20 6.58
CA THR A 291 -2.13 16.32 7.08
C THR A 291 -1.52 14.94 7.36
N ALA A 292 -0.32 14.92 7.94
CA ALA A 292 0.32 13.70 8.44
C ALA A 292 -0.51 12.99 9.54
N GLN A 293 -1.50 13.67 10.14
CA GLN A 293 -2.41 13.05 11.11
C GLN A 293 -3.29 11.95 10.51
N ALA A 294 -3.42 11.88 9.18
CA ALA A 294 -4.05 10.74 8.50
C ALA A 294 -3.26 9.43 8.72
N ASP A 295 -1.92 9.49 8.79
CA ASP A 295 -1.09 8.33 9.13
C ASP A 295 -1.37 7.84 10.56
N ILE A 296 -1.65 8.74 11.51
CA ILE A 296 -1.98 8.39 12.90
C ILE A 296 -3.30 7.62 12.97
N PHE A 297 -4.30 8.03 12.18
CA PHE A 297 -5.55 7.29 12.07
C PHE A 297 -5.33 5.88 11.49
N SER A 298 -4.62 5.78 10.36
CA SER A 298 -4.30 4.49 9.73
C SER A 298 -3.57 3.56 10.71
N LEU A 299 -2.62 4.12 11.48
CA LEU A 299 -1.89 3.38 12.51
C LEU A 299 -2.82 2.95 13.66
N GLY A 300 -3.79 3.78 14.06
CA GLY A 300 -4.82 3.44 15.03
C GLY A 300 -5.68 2.25 14.59
N VAL A 301 -6.10 2.22 13.33
CA VAL A 301 -6.81 1.08 12.74
C VAL A 301 -5.96 -0.19 12.79
N MET A 302 -4.68 -0.09 12.41
CA MET A 302 -3.74 -1.21 12.48
C MET A 302 -3.57 -1.72 13.92
N PHE A 303 -3.35 -0.84 14.89
CA PHE A 303 -3.15 -1.20 16.28
C PHE A 303 -4.37 -1.91 16.85
N TRP A 304 -5.55 -1.34 16.62
CA TRP A 304 -6.80 -1.97 17.07
C TRP A 304 -6.97 -3.36 16.46
N ALA A 305 -6.78 -3.47 15.14
CA ALA A 305 -6.88 -4.75 14.44
C ALA A 305 -5.86 -5.80 14.93
N ILE A 306 -4.62 -5.39 15.22
CA ILE A 306 -3.58 -6.28 15.73
C ILE A 306 -3.90 -6.74 17.16
N LEU A 307 -4.25 -5.81 18.05
CA LEU A 307 -4.45 -6.11 19.47
C LEU A 307 -5.68 -6.97 19.73
N GLU A 308 -6.76 -6.78 18.97
CA GLU A 308 -7.99 -7.57 19.10
C GLU A 308 -8.17 -8.63 18.00
N ARG A 309 -7.19 -8.80 17.11
CA ARG A 309 -7.25 -9.74 15.97
C ARG A 309 -8.50 -9.54 15.13
N ILE A 310 -8.78 -8.28 14.73
CA ILE A 310 -9.91 -7.95 13.86
C ILE A 310 -9.51 -8.23 12.42
N THR A 311 -10.31 -9.04 11.71
CA THR A 311 -10.02 -9.40 10.32
C THR A 311 -11.26 -9.20 9.44
N PHE A 312 -11.02 -9.01 8.15
CA PHE A 312 -12.02 -9.02 7.10
C PHE A 312 -11.50 -9.83 5.91
N LEU A 313 -12.40 -10.31 5.06
CA LEU A 313 -12.03 -10.93 3.79
C LEU A 313 -11.98 -9.85 2.71
N GLN A 314 -10.87 -9.76 2.03
CA GLN A 314 -10.75 -8.86 0.88
C GLN A 314 -11.64 -9.35 -0.26
N GLU A 315 -12.40 -8.44 -0.88
CA GLU A 315 -13.32 -8.76 -1.96
C GLU A 315 -12.60 -9.46 -3.13
N GLY A 316 -13.18 -10.58 -3.57
CA GLY A 316 -12.59 -11.40 -4.64
C GLY A 316 -11.44 -12.32 -4.23
N THR A 317 -11.09 -12.37 -2.95
CA THR A 317 -10.04 -13.25 -2.41
C THR A 317 -10.55 -14.10 -1.24
N THR A 318 -9.78 -15.13 -0.88
CA THR A 318 -9.98 -15.92 0.36
C THR A 318 -9.00 -15.51 1.45
N GLN A 319 -8.22 -14.45 1.23
CA GLN A 319 -7.18 -14.01 2.14
C GLN A 319 -7.78 -13.08 3.20
N GLU A 320 -7.58 -13.42 4.47
CA GLU A 320 -7.92 -12.55 5.58
C GLU A 320 -6.91 -11.39 5.70
N GLN A 321 -7.44 -10.23 6.05
CA GLN A 321 -6.69 -9.00 6.26
C GLN A 321 -7.01 -8.45 7.65
N LEU A 322 -5.99 -7.95 8.37
CA LEU A 322 -6.17 -7.23 9.62
C LEU A 322 -6.71 -5.83 9.36
N GLY A 323 -7.85 -5.47 9.92
CA GLY A 323 -8.43 -4.12 9.78
C GLY A 323 -9.71 -3.96 10.57
N ALA A 324 -10.07 -2.72 10.92
CA ALA A 324 -11.28 -2.38 11.66
C ALA A 324 -12.35 -1.82 10.72
N TYR A 325 -13.62 -2.15 11.00
CA TYR A 325 -14.75 -1.80 10.17
C TYR A 325 -16.06 -1.72 10.99
N VAL A 326 -17.06 -1.12 10.37
CA VAL A 326 -18.43 -1.10 10.90
C VAL A 326 -19.31 -2.01 10.04
N CYS A 327 -20.15 -2.83 10.68
CA CYS A 327 -21.10 -3.67 9.97
C CYS A 327 -22.43 -2.91 9.73
N LYS A 328 -22.82 -2.76 8.47
CA LYS A 328 -24.12 -2.20 8.06
C LYS A 328 -24.89 -3.28 7.28
N GLY A 329 -25.65 -4.07 7.99
CA GLY A 329 -26.29 -5.26 7.41
C GLY A 329 -25.25 -6.33 7.02
N ARG A 330 -25.10 -6.58 5.70
CA ARG A 330 -24.12 -7.53 5.14
C ARG A 330 -22.82 -6.85 4.66
N TRP A 331 -22.75 -5.55 4.74
CA TRP A 331 -21.62 -4.78 4.22
C TRP A 331 -20.65 -4.45 5.34
N LEU A 332 -19.37 -4.58 5.04
CA LEU A 332 -18.30 -4.09 5.87
C LEU A 332 -17.95 -2.69 5.39
N ILE A 333 -18.16 -1.70 6.23
CA ILE A 333 -17.88 -0.29 5.94
C ILE A 333 -16.52 0.06 6.56
N PRO A 334 -15.55 0.58 5.79
CA PRO A 334 -14.31 1.09 6.34
C PRO A 334 -14.54 2.07 7.48
N LEU A 335 -13.73 2.02 8.52
CA LEU A 335 -13.95 2.82 9.71
C LEU A 335 -13.95 4.33 9.41
N GLY A 336 -13.03 4.77 8.53
CA GLY A 336 -12.96 6.17 8.13
C GLY A 336 -14.20 6.64 7.36
N GLU A 337 -14.76 5.80 6.49
CA GLU A 337 -16.03 6.07 5.79
C GLU A 337 -17.18 6.22 6.79
N ALA A 338 -17.29 5.27 7.73
CA ALA A 338 -18.36 5.29 8.73
C ALA A 338 -18.31 6.53 9.62
N LEU A 339 -17.11 6.95 10.02
CA LEU A 339 -16.89 8.18 10.80
C LEU A 339 -17.09 9.45 9.97
N TRP A 340 -16.79 9.42 8.67
CA TRP A 340 -17.10 10.53 7.76
C TRP A 340 -18.62 10.72 7.60
N GLU A 341 -19.38 9.61 7.44
CA GLU A 341 -20.85 9.67 7.35
C GLU A 341 -21.50 10.08 8.69
N ASN A 342 -20.90 9.71 9.82
CA ASN A 342 -21.40 9.99 11.16
C ASN A 342 -20.25 10.25 12.14
N ALA A 343 -19.87 11.52 12.30
CA ALA A 343 -18.78 11.93 13.18
C ALA A 343 -19.03 11.61 14.67
N ASP A 344 -20.30 11.47 15.07
CA ASP A 344 -20.70 11.11 16.45
C ASP A 344 -20.74 9.60 16.70
N LEU A 345 -20.28 8.79 15.74
CA LEU A 345 -20.21 7.35 15.90
C LEU A 345 -19.30 6.96 17.06
N GLN A 346 -19.90 6.31 18.07
CA GLN A 346 -19.15 5.85 19.24
C GLN A 346 -18.47 4.51 18.95
N LEU A 347 -17.15 4.50 18.97
CA LEU A 347 -16.36 3.29 18.84
C LEU A 347 -16.40 2.49 20.15
N CYS A 348 -16.53 1.17 20.02
CA CYS A 348 -16.57 0.25 21.14
C CYS A 348 -15.25 -0.52 21.22
N ILE A 349 -14.29 0.00 21.99
CA ILE A 349 -13.00 -0.63 22.26
C ILE A 349 -12.93 -0.95 23.76
N PRO A 350 -12.69 -2.21 24.17
CA PRO A 350 -12.59 -3.41 23.35
C PRO A 350 -13.92 -3.84 22.70
N MET A 351 -13.83 -4.59 21.60
CA MET A 351 -15.04 -5.05 20.89
C MET A 351 -15.88 -5.99 21.75
N LYS A 352 -17.20 -5.77 21.76
CA LYS A 352 -18.16 -6.56 22.52
C LYS A 352 -18.63 -7.85 21.84
N PHE A 353 -18.13 -8.18 20.67
CA PHE A 353 -18.56 -9.36 19.93
C PHE A 353 -17.93 -10.64 20.45
N LYS A 354 -18.75 -11.70 20.54
CA LYS A 354 -18.23 -13.04 20.77
C LYS A 354 -17.53 -13.54 19.52
N ARG A 355 -16.24 -13.82 19.61
CA ARG A 355 -15.43 -14.40 18.54
C ARG A 355 -15.06 -15.85 18.87
N ALA A 356 -14.76 -16.61 17.83
CA ALA A 356 -14.21 -17.95 18.03
C ALA A 356 -12.74 -17.87 18.53
N PRO A 357 -12.38 -18.64 19.58
CA PRO A 357 -10.98 -18.73 20.02
C PRO A 357 -10.09 -19.39 18.93
N PRO A 358 -8.75 -19.15 18.92
CA PRO A 358 -8.02 -18.40 19.92
C PRO A 358 -8.05 -16.88 19.68
N LEU A 359 -8.24 -16.11 20.74
CA LEU A 359 -8.23 -14.65 20.71
C LEU A 359 -7.16 -14.10 21.64
N PRO A 360 -6.52 -12.97 21.33
CA PRO A 360 -5.68 -12.28 22.28
C PRO A 360 -6.55 -11.74 23.42
N PRO A 361 -5.99 -11.52 24.62
CA PRO A 361 -6.68 -10.76 25.65
C PRO A 361 -7.00 -9.36 25.12
N PRO A 362 -8.16 -8.77 25.49
CA PRO A 362 -8.52 -7.43 25.05
C PRO A 362 -7.50 -6.41 25.57
N PRO A 363 -7.30 -5.29 24.84
CA PRO A 363 -6.46 -4.19 25.32
C PRO A 363 -7.04 -3.62 26.61
N GLY A 364 -6.17 -3.20 27.52
CA GLY A 364 -6.57 -2.58 28.78
C GLY A 364 -7.08 -1.15 28.60
N PRO A 365 -7.57 -0.52 29.70
CA PRO A 365 -8.21 0.78 29.63
C PRO A 365 -7.32 1.91 29.08
N ALA A 366 -6.04 1.90 29.42
CA ALA A 366 -5.09 2.93 28.95
C ALA A 366 -4.85 2.81 27.44
N MET A 367 -4.70 1.60 26.93
CA MET A 367 -4.57 1.35 25.50
C MET A 367 -5.87 1.65 24.75
N CYS A 368 -7.03 1.32 25.30
CA CYS A 368 -8.33 1.67 24.72
C CYS A 368 -8.49 3.18 24.56
N SER A 369 -8.10 3.96 25.59
CA SER A 369 -8.13 5.43 25.54
C SER A 369 -7.21 5.96 24.44
N LEU A 370 -6.00 5.44 24.33
CA LEU A 370 -5.06 5.84 23.27
C LEU A 370 -5.61 5.53 21.88
N LEU A 371 -6.19 4.35 21.67
CA LEU A 371 -6.81 3.98 20.41
C LEU A 371 -7.96 4.93 20.03
N LEU A 372 -8.81 5.31 20.98
CA LEU A 372 -9.88 6.28 20.75
C LEU A 372 -9.33 7.65 20.34
N ASP A 373 -8.25 8.10 20.96
CA ASP A 373 -7.59 9.35 20.56
C ASP A 373 -7.01 9.26 19.13
N MET A 374 -6.33 8.15 18.79
CA MET A 374 -5.78 7.95 17.44
C MET A 374 -6.86 7.87 16.36
N LEU A 375 -8.04 7.36 16.69
CA LEU A 375 -9.18 7.15 15.80
C LEU A 375 -10.19 8.31 15.84
N ALA A 376 -9.85 9.44 16.46
CA ALA A 376 -10.69 10.61 16.49
C ALA A 376 -11.05 11.08 15.07
N SER A 377 -12.32 11.47 14.86
CA SER A 377 -12.78 12.02 13.58
C SER A 377 -12.06 13.32 13.23
N ASP A 378 -11.83 14.18 14.25
CA ASP A 378 -11.06 15.40 14.13
C ASP A 378 -9.55 15.07 14.10
N PRO A 379 -8.82 15.39 13.01
CA PRO A 379 -7.39 15.16 12.92
C PRO A 379 -6.58 15.86 14.01
N ASP A 380 -7.01 17.04 14.44
CA ASP A 380 -6.30 17.85 15.45
C ASP A 380 -6.43 17.26 16.86
N ALA A 381 -7.43 16.42 17.10
CA ALA A 381 -7.60 15.70 18.36
C ALA A 381 -6.68 14.46 18.46
N ARG A 382 -6.11 13.99 17.35
CA ARG A 382 -5.21 12.83 17.34
C ARG A 382 -3.83 13.20 17.91
N PRO A 383 -3.17 12.28 18.63
CA PRO A 383 -1.82 12.54 19.15
C PRO A 383 -0.82 12.76 18.00
N PRO A 384 0.12 13.70 18.15
CA PRO A 384 1.21 13.83 17.19
C PRO A 384 2.17 12.64 17.28
N ALA A 385 2.84 12.32 16.16
CA ALA A 385 3.68 11.12 16.07
C ALA A 385 4.85 11.09 17.05
N ASP A 386 5.43 12.24 17.37
CA ASP A 386 6.56 12.38 18.33
C ASP A 386 6.18 11.97 19.77
N GLN A 387 4.90 12.09 20.14
CA GLN A 387 4.40 11.66 21.45
C GLN A 387 3.92 10.21 21.46
N LEU A 388 3.68 9.63 20.27
CA LEU A 388 2.98 8.36 20.17
C LEU A 388 3.74 7.19 20.79
N GLU A 389 5.06 7.10 20.57
CA GLU A 389 5.88 6.01 21.15
C GLU A 389 5.85 6.05 22.68
N ALA A 390 5.95 7.22 23.28
CA ALA A 390 5.89 7.37 24.74
C ALA A 390 4.50 7.00 25.29
N ARG A 391 3.43 7.44 24.62
CA ARG A 391 2.05 7.12 25.00
C ARG A 391 1.76 5.63 24.90
N VAL A 392 2.18 4.95 23.81
CA VAL A 392 2.07 3.50 23.64
C VAL A 392 2.81 2.77 24.76
N ARG A 393 4.04 3.18 25.06
CA ARG A 393 4.84 2.55 26.12
C ARG A 393 4.19 2.70 27.50
N SER A 394 3.63 3.87 27.81
CA SER A 394 2.89 4.12 29.05
C SER A 394 1.64 3.27 29.14
N ALA A 395 0.81 3.25 28.11
CA ALA A 395 -0.43 2.48 28.07
C ALA A 395 -0.16 0.97 28.26
N LEU A 396 0.84 0.41 27.56
CA LEU A 396 1.22 -0.99 27.70
C LEU A 396 1.75 -1.34 29.11
N LYS A 397 2.40 -0.38 29.77
CA LYS A 397 2.88 -0.57 31.15
C LYS A 397 1.74 -0.51 32.17
N GLU A 398 0.84 0.45 32.03
CA GLU A 398 -0.33 0.61 32.91
C GLU A 398 -1.27 -0.60 32.83
N ASP A 399 -1.51 -1.11 31.64
CA ASP A 399 -2.36 -2.27 31.37
C ASP A 399 -1.71 -3.61 31.82
N SER A 400 -0.42 -3.59 32.19
CA SER A 400 0.30 -4.77 32.70
C SER A 400 0.26 -4.91 34.21
N HIS A 401 -0.28 -3.93 34.92
CA HIS A 401 -0.46 -3.87 36.37
C HIS A 401 -1.93 -4.01 36.73
#